data_04ea0e00537f9e79053f1eeeda1b254b
#
_entry.id   04ea0e00537f9e79053f1eeeda1b254b
#
_cell.length_a   1.000
_cell.length_b   1.000
_cell.length_c   1.000
_cell.angle_alpha   90.00
_cell.angle_beta   90.00
_cell.angle_gamma   90.00
#
_symmetry.space_group_name_H-M   'P 1'
#
loop_
_entity.id
_entity.type
_entity.pdbx_description
1 polymer ?
#
loop_
_entity_poly.entity_id
_entity_poly.type
_entity_poly.pdbx_seq_one_letter_code
_entity_poly.pdbx_strand_id
1 'polypeptide(L)'
;MGERNFGRNSANIVKLIKKDIRDVYSKNPIVVIVLIAIMILPSLYALINIQACWDPYENTGNLEFAVANLDNGSSFEGTDLNVGDEIEDELKRNDDFYWVFVDENQLREGVRNGTYYAGIIIPKNFSKNIKSITTDNPHSAELQYIVNRKSNPMASKLSDSAAKAVYNRINAKIVQFIDVAAYSKLGDLQSALSSGAGQLSSGAVQLSSGASQVSSGVSQVKSGASQVKSGASQVTSGASQLEYGASQVSSGSSQISSSANQVSSGASQVQSSAKQLDQAVDVDKLPSDELKQVVSGSKQLANASSDLAGASSQLAQGSSKLANSSVGLANGASSLAGGASQVADGSSQLAEGSVSLAAGSELLANSAAYALFAASSALSGASGSLSGITGVNETEIGDYIYAPVTLSEEELYPVDNYGSEVAPFYIVLSMWVGALITCVMLRTGQSTGTEFTPSEMYYGKMFLFLVMAILETTVTLIGAFILQIQISNPLLFVFSAYFIALVFMLICYSLVSALGQLGKGIAVIWLVFQISGTGGIYPIQLMGNILQSVSPFMPMTHGITLLRESALGLVWSNYIGSFLILIAMAVITWVLAVVIKMFADKRAHWFEEKLNETDLFH
;
A
#
# COMPACT_ATOMS: atom_id res chain seq x y z
N MET A 1 14.65 4.89 57.16
CA MET A 1 13.17 4.75 56.94
C MET A 1 12.84 4.29 55.51
N GLY A 2 13.63 4.57 54.50
CA GLY A 2 13.35 4.20 53.09
C GLY A 2 13.37 2.69 52.81
N GLU A 3 14.32 1.93 53.31
CA GLU A 3 14.46 0.50 53.04
C GLU A 3 13.32 -0.37 53.64
N ARG A 4 12.79 -0.02 54.84
CA ARG A 4 11.66 -0.73 55.44
C ARG A 4 10.34 -0.51 54.66
N ASN A 5 10.15 0.65 54.08
CA ASN A 5 8.99 0.93 53.25
C ASN A 5 9.07 0.20 51.89
N PHE A 6 10.27 0.13 51.28
CA PHE A 6 10.45 -0.57 50.00
C PHE A 6 10.17 -2.09 50.13
N GLY A 7 10.72 -2.74 51.18
CA GLY A 7 10.48 -4.16 51.40
C GLY A 7 9.01 -4.49 51.72
N ARG A 8 8.29 -3.61 52.41
CA ARG A 8 6.84 -3.76 52.69
C ARG A 8 6.02 -3.60 51.42
N ASN A 9 6.34 -2.61 50.59
CA ASN A 9 5.66 -2.37 49.29
C ASN A 9 5.84 -3.55 48.34
N SER A 10 7.06 -4.09 48.23
CA SER A 10 7.34 -5.28 47.42
C SER A 10 6.57 -6.50 47.87
N ALA A 11 6.49 -6.73 49.18
CA ALA A 11 5.73 -7.85 49.76
C ALA A 11 4.22 -7.74 49.50
N ASN A 12 3.67 -6.53 49.57
CA ASN A 12 2.26 -6.26 49.24
C ASN A 12 1.95 -6.49 47.76
N ILE A 13 2.85 -6.05 46.84
CA ILE A 13 2.71 -6.32 45.42
C ILE A 13 2.70 -7.83 45.17
N VAL A 14 3.64 -8.59 45.74
CA VAL A 14 3.69 -10.06 45.62
C VAL A 14 2.43 -10.73 46.19
N LYS A 15 1.90 -10.20 47.30
CA LYS A 15 0.65 -10.69 47.90
C LYS A 15 -0.53 -10.50 46.95
N LEU A 16 -0.62 -9.36 46.26
CA LEU A 16 -1.66 -9.08 45.26
C LEU A 16 -1.52 -10.02 44.06
N ILE A 17 -0.32 -10.18 43.52
CA ILE A 17 -0.03 -11.08 42.40
C ILE A 17 -0.45 -12.53 42.75
N LYS A 18 -0.02 -13.03 43.91
CA LYS A 18 -0.39 -14.38 44.39
C LYS A 18 -1.91 -14.55 44.57
N LYS A 19 -2.59 -13.49 44.98
CA LYS A 19 -4.05 -13.49 45.14
C LYS A 19 -4.71 -13.61 43.76
N ASP A 20 -4.31 -12.80 42.76
CA ASP A 20 -4.85 -12.85 41.42
C ASP A 20 -4.61 -14.21 40.75
N ILE A 21 -3.40 -14.78 40.89
CA ILE A 21 -3.09 -16.13 40.40
C ILE A 21 -4.01 -17.16 41.04
N ARG A 22 -4.23 -17.08 42.37
CA ARG A 22 -5.12 -17.99 43.07
C ARG A 22 -6.54 -17.88 42.57
N ASP A 23 -7.04 -16.68 42.36
CA ASP A 23 -8.41 -16.43 41.93
C ASP A 23 -8.67 -16.96 40.50
N VAL A 24 -7.68 -16.94 39.60
CA VAL A 24 -7.76 -17.59 38.27
C VAL A 24 -7.88 -19.11 38.42
N TYR A 25 -7.11 -19.73 39.33
CA TYR A 25 -7.12 -21.18 39.52
C TYR A 25 -8.21 -21.66 40.51
N SER A 26 -8.85 -20.73 41.25
CA SER A 26 -9.83 -21.13 42.27
C SER A 26 -11.21 -21.43 41.65
N LYS A 27 -11.52 -22.69 41.60
CA LYS A 27 -12.85 -23.32 41.65
C LYS A 27 -13.95 -22.93 40.64
N ASN A 28 -13.84 -21.84 39.87
CA ASN A 28 -14.85 -21.52 38.86
C ASN A 28 -14.29 -21.66 37.44
N PRO A 29 -14.63 -22.75 36.74
CA PRO A 29 -14.14 -22.98 35.37
C PRO A 29 -14.58 -21.87 34.37
N ILE A 30 -15.63 -21.12 34.71
CA ILE A 30 -16.11 -19.99 33.89
C ILE A 30 -15.01 -18.92 33.76
N VAL A 31 -14.24 -18.63 34.81
CA VAL A 31 -13.14 -17.65 34.75
C VAL A 31 -12.09 -18.07 33.75
N VAL A 32 -11.71 -19.34 33.74
CA VAL A 32 -10.75 -19.88 32.80
C VAL A 32 -11.29 -19.81 31.36
N ILE A 33 -12.56 -20.15 31.16
CA ILE A 33 -13.22 -20.07 29.85
C ILE A 33 -13.21 -18.63 29.34
N VAL A 34 -13.55 -17.66 30.19
CA VAL A 34 -13.55 -16.23 29.84
C VAL A 34 -12.12 -15.76 29.48
N LEU A 35 -11.11 -16.16 30.25
CA LEU A 35 -9.71 -15.81 29.94
C LEU A 35 -9.24 -16.41 28.60
N ILE A 36 -9.63 -17.66 28.33
CA ILE A 36 -9.35 -18.31 27.04
C ILE A 36 -10.05 -17.56 25.90
N ALA A 37 -11.31 -17.18 26.08
CA ALA A 37 -12.05 -16.42 25.09
C ALA A 37 -11.37 -15.06 24.80
N ILE A 38 -10.92 -14.35 25.84
CA ILE A 38 -10.18 -13.08 25.71
C ILE A 38 -8.88 -13.28 24.93
N MET A 39 -8.15 -14.36 25.16
CA MET A 39 -6.93 -14.71 24.45
C MET A 39 -7.16 -14.98 22.96
N ILE A 40 -8.25 -15.68 22.63
CA ILE A 40 -8.49 -16.18 21.28
C ILE A 40 -9.14 -15.11 20.38
N LEU A 41 -10.06 -14.31 20.93
CA LEU A 41 -10.88 -13.37 20.15
C LEU A 41 -10.05 -12.38 19.31
N PRO A 42 -9.04 -11.69 19.85
CA PRO A 42 -8.22 -10.76 19.06
C PRO A 42 -7.41 -11.48 17.99
N SER A 43 -6.91 -12.67 18.30
CA SER A 43 -6.16 -13.48 17.35
C SER A 43 -7.02 -13.93 16.18
N LEU A 44 -8.25 -14.39 16.45
CA LEU A 44 -9.22 -14.74 15.40
C LEU A 44 -9.52 -13.56 14.50
N TYR A 45 -9.68 -12.36 15.06
CA TYR A 45 -9.88 -11.16 14.27
C TYR A 45 -8.74 -10.92 13.28
N ALA A 46 -7.48 -10.98 13.74
CA ALA A 46 -6.34 -10.81 12.85
C ALA A 46 -6.29 -11.88 11.77
N LEU A 47 -6.36 -13.15 12.16
CA LEU A 47 -6.15 -14.28 11.26
C LEU A 47 -7.25 -14.39 10.20
N ILE A 48 -8.51 -14.16 10.57
CA ILE A 48 -9.63 -14.15 9.62
C ILE A 48 -9.46 -13.02 8.60
N ASN A 49 -9.06 -11.81 9.05
CA ASN A 49 -8.85 -10.71 8.11
C ASN A 49 -7.65 -10.92 7.19
N ILE A 50 -6.54 -11.47 7.70
CA ILE A 50 -5.39 -11.84 6.87
C ILE A 50 -5.81 -12.88 5.83
N GLN A 51 -6.53 -13.92 6.25
CA GLN A 51 -7.00 -14.95 5.34
C GLN A 51 -8.00 -14.42 4.30
N ALA A 52 -8.89 -13.51 4.69
CA ALA A 52 -9.84 -12.88 3.78
C ALA A 52 -9.17 -12.00 2.72
N CYS A 53 -8.00 -11.44 3.03
CA CYS A 53 -7.21 -10.60 2.12
C CYS A 53 -6.03 -11.35 1.48
N TRP A 54 -6.02 -12.70 1.49
CA TRP A 54 -4.83 -13.49 1.15
C TRP A 54 -4.32 -13.19 -0.25
N ASP A 55 -5.21 -13.28 -1.24
CA ASP A 55 -4.84 -13.05 -2.65
C ASP A 55 -5.98 -12.44 -3.46
N PRO A 56 -6.37 -11.20 -3.19
CA PRO A 56 -7.46 -10.57 -3.94
C PRO A 56 -7.06 -10.25 -5.38
N TYR A 57 -5.76 -10.10 -5.67
CA TYR A 57 -5.26 -9.74 -6.99
C TYR A 57 -5.07 -10.94 -7.90
N GLU A 58 -4.67 -12.12 -7.40
CA GLU A 58 -4.62 -13.35 -8.18
C GLU A 58 -6.03 -13.91 -8.49
N ASN A 59 -7.02 -13.55 -7.69
CA ASN A 59 -8.40 -13.98 -7.88
C ASN A 59 -9.22 -13.04 -8.78
N THR A 60 -8.59 -12.12 -9.49
CA THR A 60 -9.28 -11.21 -10.44
C THR A 60 -9.93 -11.93 -11.59
N GLY A 61 -9.44 -13.13 -11.96
CA GLY A 61 -10.08 -14.02 -12.91
C GLY A 61 -11.49 -14.50 -12.53
N ASN A 62 -11.95 -14.26 -11.29
CA ASN A 62 -13.32 -14.51 -10.85
C ASN A 62 -14.23 -13.27 -10.97
N LEU A 63 -13.67 -12.12 -11.36
CA LEU A 63 -14.45 -10.89 -11.55
C LEU A 63 -15.02 -10.84 -12.95
N GLU A 64 -16.35 -10.83 -13.07
CA GLU A 64 -17.06 -10.78 -14.35
C GLU A 64 -17.02 -9.37 -14.93
N PHE A 65 -16.40 -9.25 -16.11
CA PHE A 65 -16.37 -8.06 -16.94
C PHE A 65 -17.08 -8.30 -18.23
N ALA A 66 -18.08 -7.47 -18.54
CA ALA A 66 -18.84 -7.58 -19.76
C ALA A 66 -18.17 -6.83 -20.91
N VAL A 67 -18.21 -7.42 -22.09
CA VAL A 67 -17.75 -6.78 -23.34
C VAL A 67 -18.89 -6.88 -24.37
N ALA A 68 -19.24 -5.74 -24.96
CA ALA A 68 -20.18 -5.67 -26.07
C ALA A 68 -19.46 -5.12 -27.30
N ASN A 69 -19.17 -5.99 -28.24
CA ASN A 69 -18.60 -5.61 -29.53
C ASN A 69 -19.73 -5.31 -30.52
N LEU A 70 -19.84 -4.05 -30.90
CA LEU A 70 -20.84 -3.59 -31.91
C LEU A 70 -20.13 -3.16 -33.21
N ASP A 71 -18.80 -3.27 -33.28
CA ASP A 71 -18.05 -2.80 -34.43
C ASP A 71 -18.49 -3.52 -35.71
N ASN A 72 -18.75 -2.73 -36.76
CA ASN A 72 -19.12 -3.27 -38.05
C ASN A 72 -17.92 -3.53 -38.95
N GLY A 73 -16.73 -3.30 -38.44
CA GLY A 73 -15.53 -3.32 -39.26
C GLY A 73 -15.45 -2.19 -40.30
N SER A 74 -14.40 -2.21 -41.07
CA SER A 74 -14.14 -1.33 -42.22
C SER A 74 -13.26 -2.08 -43.18
N SER A 75 -13.00 -1.53 -44.38
CA SER A 75 -11.99 -2.07 -45.30
C SER A 75 -10.91 -1.05 -45.52
N PHE A 76 -9.66 -1.45 -45.52
CA PHE A 76 -8.51 -0.64 -45.82
C PHE A 76 -7.67 -1.30 -46.94
N GLU A 77 -7.52 -0.62 -48.09
CA GLU A 77 -6.79 -1.12 -49.24
C GLU A 77 -7.15 -2.53 -49.72
N GLY A 78 -8.44 -2.89 -49.58
CA GLY A 78 -8.96 -4.20 -49.98
C GLY A 78 -8.82 -5.29 -48.92
N THR A 79 -8.28 -4.97 -47.74
CA THR A 79 -8.22 -5.86 -46.58
C THR A 79 -9.29 -5.47 -45.59
N ASP A 80 -9.98 -6.46 -45.05
CA ASP A 80 -10.97 -6.23 -43.98
C ASP A 80 -10.26 -5.82 -42.70
N LEU A 81 -10.68 -4.70 -42.12
CA LEU A 81 -10.23 -4.16 -40.86
C LEU A 81 -11.37 -4.27 -39.84
N ASN A 82 -11.28 -5.18 -38.91
CA ASN A 82 -12.23 -5.30 -37.79
C ASN A 82 -11.47 -5.35 -36.45
N VAL A 83 -11.11 -4.17 -36.00
CA VAL A 83 -10.34 -4.02 -34.74
C VAL A 83 -11.18 -4.44 -33.54
N GLY A 84 -12.51 -4.29 -33.62
CA GLY A 84 -13.43 -4.76 -32.58
C GLY A 84 -13.35 -6.28 -32.36
N ASP A 85 -13.33 -7.06 -33.43
CA ASP A 85 -13.22 -8.53 -33.36
C ASP A 85 -11.82 -8.95 -32.89
N GLU A 86 -10.76 -8.25 -33.34
CA GLU A 86 -9.40 -8.52 -32.86
C GLU A 86 -9.25 -8.31 -31.36
N ILE A 87 -9.87 -7.22 -30.82
CA ILE A 87 -9.90 -6.93 -29.39
C ILE A 87 -10.66 -8.04 -28.65
N GLU A 88 -11.83 -8.44 -29.16
CA GLU A 88 -12.64 -9.50 -28.59
C GLU A 88 -11.87 -10.83 -28.52
N ASP A 89 -11.16 -11.19 -29.59
CA ASP A 89 -10.35 -12.42 -29.66
C ASP A 89 -9.12 -12.35 -28.74
N GLU A 90 -8.55 -11.17 -28.53
CA GLU A 90 -7.46 -11.00 -27.56
C GLU A 90 -7.96 -11.09 -26.11
N LEU A 91 -9.12 -10.51 -25.80
CA LEU A 91 -9.73 -10.62 -24.49
C LEU A 91 -10.17 -12.06 -24.17
N LYS A 92 -10.62 -12.84 -25.14
CA LYS A 92 -10.91 -14.27 -24.97
C LYS A 92 -9.69 -15.10 -24.56
N ARG A 93 -8.48 -14.63 -24.88
CA ARG A 93 -7.21 -15.29 -24.53
C ARG A 93 -6.55 -14.70 -23.27
N ASN A 94 -7.17 -13.68 -22.67
CA ASN A 94 -6.66 -13.02 -21.48
C ASN A 94 -7.35 -13.59 -20.24
N ASP A 95 -6.58 -14.21 -19.35
CA ASP A 95 -7.05 -14.85 -18.12
C ASP A 95 -7.00 -13.93 -16.89
N ASP A 96 -6.59 -12.64 -17.05
CA ASP A 96 -6.49 -11.70 -15.94
C ASP A 96 -7.85 -11.40 -15.29
N PHE A 97 -8.93 -11.49 -16.10
CA PHE A 97 -10.31 -11.27 -15.67
C PHE A 97 -11.25 -12.26 -16.36
N TYR A 98 -12.43 -12.46 -15.78
CA TYR A 98 -13.48 -13.27 -16.42
C TYR A 98 -14.28 -12.43 -17.42
N TRP A 99 -13.88 -12.48 -18.70
CA TRP A 99 -14.51 -11.71 -19.77
C TRP A 99 -15.78 -12.38 -20.25
N VAL A 100 -16.90 -11.66 -20.17
CA VAL A 100 -18.23 -12.14 -20.61
C VAL A 100 -18.67 -11.32 -21.80
N PHE A 101 -18.84 -11.99 -22.96
CA PHE A 101 -19.23 -11.32 -24.20
C PHE A 101 -20.75 -11.35 -24.34
N VAL A 102 -21.38 -10.17 -24.40
CA VAL A 102 -22.84 -9.99 -24.37
C VAL A 102 -23.26 -8.84 -25.29
N ASP A 103 -24.54 -8.70 -25.52
CA ASP A 103 -25.07 -7.52 -26.21
C ASP A 103 -25.05 -6.26 -25.32
N GLU A 104 -25.16 -5.07 -25.93
CA GLU A 104 -25.10 -3.78 -25.22
C GLU A 104 -26.16 -3.67 -24.11
N ASN A 105 -27.39 -4.16 -24.33
CA ASN A 105 -28.47 -4.05 -23.34
C ASN A 105 -28.20 -4.94 -22.15
N GLN A 106 -27.77 -6.18 -22.40
CA GLN A 106 -27.39 -7.13 -21.37
C GLN A 106 -26.21 -6.60 -20.54
N LEU A 107 -25.20 -5.98 -21.20
CA LEU A 107 -24.08 -5.36 -20.52
C LEU A 107 -24.55 -4.23 -19.60
N ARG A 108 -25.33 -3.28 -20.12
CA ARG A 108 -25.78 -2.12 -19.34
C ARG A 108 -26.67 -2.53 -18.17
N GLU A 109 -27.55 -3.49 -18.38
CA GLU A 109 -28.41 -4.00 -17.33
C GLU A 109 -27.64 -4.84 -16.31
N GLY A 110 -26.73 -5.70 -16.75
CA GLY A 110 -25.87 -6.51 -15.90
C GLY A 110 -24.93 -5.67 -15.02
N VAL A 111 -24.39 -4.58 -15.55
CA VAL A 111 -23.60 -3.63 -14.75
C VAL A 111 -24.50 -2.86 -13.77
N ARG A 112 -25.71 -2.49 -14.18
CA ARG A 112 -26.66 -1.76 -13.31
C ARG A 112 -27.11 -2.59 -12.12
N ASN A 113 -27.44 -3.85 -12.34
CA ASN A 113 -27.94 -4.76 -11.30
C ASN A 113 -26.82 -5.43 -10.49
N GLY A 114 -25.55 -5.29 -10.92
CA GLY A 114 -24.38 -5.82 -10.22
C GLY A 114 -23.98 -7.24 -10.61
N THR A 115 -24.54 -7.80 -11.69
CA THR A 115 -24.09 -9.07 -12.28
C THR A 115 -22.66 -8.92 -12.79
N TYR A 116 -22.37 -7.82 -13.49
CA TYR A 116 -21.02 -7.45 -13.92
C TYR A 116 -20.52 -6.26 -13.13
N TYR A 117 -19.26 -6.26 -12.76
CA TYR A 117 -18.62 -5.13 -12.05
C TYR A 117 -18.41 -3.93 -12.94
N ALA A 118 -18.08 -4.18 -14.21
CA ALA A 118 -17.94 -3.17 -15.25
C ALA A 118 -18.14 -3.79 -16.63
N GLY A 119 -18.21 -2.93 -17.63
CA GLY A 119 -18.30 -3.34 -19.02
C GLY A 119 -17.62 -2.36 -19.97
N ILE A 120 -17.19 -2.88 -21.11
CA ILE A 120 -16.62 -2.12 -22.21
C ILE A 120 -17.51 -2.31 -23.42
N ILE A 121 -17.94 -1.21 -24.05
CA ILE A 121 -18.68 -1.22 -25.28
C ILE A 121 -17.76 -0.68 -26.39
N ILE A 122 -17.59 -1.48 -27.44
CA ILE A 122 -16.89 -1.11 -28.67
C ILE A 122 -17.99 -0.62 -29.64
N PRO A 123 -18.02 0.68 -30.01
CA PRO A 123 -19.10 1.24 -30.82
C PRO A 123 -19.08 0.74 -32.28
N LYS A 124 -20.23 0.82 -32.96
CA LYS A 124 -20.45 0.35 -34.34
C LYS A 124 -19.50 0.93 -35.39
N ASN A 125 -18.98 2.10 -35.16
CA ASN A 125 -18.09 2.80 -36.07
C ASN A 125 -16.64 2.83 -35.62
N PHE A 126 -16.24 1.92 -34.72
CA PHE A 126 -14.93 1.91 -34.10
C PHE A 126 -13.81 1.76 -35.15
N SER A 127 -13.81 0.68 -35.93
CA SER A 127 -12.84 0.47 -37.04
C SER A 127 -12.94 1.54 -38.12
N LYS A 128 -14.13 2.05 -38.39
CA LYS A 128 -14.32 3.15 -39.34
C LYS A 128 -13.64 4.45 -38.89
N ASN A 129 -13.72 4.76 -37.61
CA ASN A 129 -13.07 5.91 -37.00
C ASN A 129 -11.53 5.74 -37.01
N ILE A 130 -11.03 4.55 -36.69
CA ILE A 130 -9.58 4.24 -36.78
C ILE A 130 -9.11 4.46 -38.22
N LYS A 131 -9.83 3.93 -39.23
CA LYS A 131 -9.51 4.14 -40.63
C LYS A 131 -9.49 5.63 -41.01
N SER A 132 -10.31 6.46 -40.38
CA SER A 132 -10.40 7.89 -40.71
C SER A 132 -9.08 8.65 -40.56
N ILE A 133 -8.10 8.10 -39.82
CA ILE A 133 -6.76 8.67 -39.68
C ILE A 133 -6.04 8.78 -41.05
N THR A 134 -6.44 7.96 -42.00
CA THR A 134 -5.90 8.00 -43.36
C THR A 134 -6.63 9.00 -44.30
N THR A 135 -7.59 9.74 -43.74
CA THR A 135 -8.39 10.75 -44.46
C THR A 135 -8.06 12.16 -43.96
N ASP A 136 -8.52 13.15 -44.72
CA ASP A 136 -8.30 14.58 -44.38
C ASP A 136 -9.08 15.03 -43.11
N ASN A 137 -9.98 14.20 -42.61
CA ASN A 137 -10.81 14.48 -41.41
C ASN A 137 -10.82 13.30 -40.46
N PRO A 138 -9.74 13.13 -39.65
CA PRO A 138 -9.65 12.02 -38.70
C PRO A 138 -10.62 12.19 -37.53
N HIS A 139 -11.27 11.11 -37.16
CA HIS A 139 -12.17 11.00 -36.00
C HIS A 139 -11.58 10.02 -34.97
N SER A 140 -11.65 10.38 -33.70
CA SER A 140 -11.22 9.51 -32.60
C SER A 140 -12.11 8.27 -32.52
N ALA A 141 -11.52 7.10 -32.35
CA ALA A 141 -12.23 5.91 -31.93
C ALA A 141 -12.41 5.97 -30.41
N GLU A 142 -13.66 5.93 -29.97
CA GLU A 142 -14.03 6.05 -28.55
C GLU A 142 -14.50 4.69 -28.04
N LEU A 143 -13.97 4.27 -26.89
CA LEU A 143 -14.47 3.12 -26.12
C LEU A 143 -15.35 3.64 -25.00
N GLN A 144 -16.50 3.02 -24.80
CA GLN A 144 -17.36 3.35 -23.67
C GLN A 144 -17.08 2.39 -22.52
N TYR A 145 -16.60 2.93 -21.41
CA TYR A 145 -16.40 2.21 -20.17
C TYR A 145 -17.54 2.50 -19.20
N ILE A 146 -18.21 1.45 -18.72
CA ILE A 146 -19.34 1.51 -17.79
C ILE A 146 -18.96 0.75 -16.53
N VAL A 147 -19.07 1.39 -15.37
CA VAL A 147 -18.69 0.79 -14.09
C VAL A 147 -19.74 1.03 -13.01
N ASN A 148 -20.01 0.00 -12.22
CA ASN A 148 -20.87 0.10 -11.04
C ASN A 148 -20.05 0.36 -9.79
N ARG A 149 -19.88 1.64 -9.42
CA ARG A 149 -19.11 2.05 -8.25
C ARG A 149 -19.82 1.79 -6.91
N LYS A 150 -21.09 1.42 -6.96
CA LYS A 150 -21.90 1.12 -5.77
C LYS A 150 -21.65 -0.29 -5.24
N SER A 151 -21.34 -1.27 -6.10
CA SER A 151 -21.32 -2.68 -5.70
C SER A 151 -20.14 -3.02 -4.79
N ASN A 152 -18.92 -2.61 -5.15
CA ASN A 152 -17.72 -2.86 -4.36
C ASN A 152 -16.61 -1.85 -4.70
N PRO A 153 -16.04 -1.12 -3.71
CA PRO A 153 -14.98 -0.14 -3.96
C PRO A 153 -13.69 -0.74 -4.53
N MET A 154 -13.30 -1.94 -4.10
CA MET A 154 -12.09 -2.63 -4.60
C MET A 154 -12.30 -3.11 -6.03
N ALA A 155 -13.42 -3.79 -6.31
CA ALA A 155 -13.76 -4.22 -7.65
C ALA A 155 -13.83 -3.03 -8.62
N SER A 156 -14.34 -1.88 -8.18
CA SER A 156 -14.34 -0.65 -8.97
C SER A 156 -12.92 -0.18 -9.34
N LYS A 157 -11.96 -0.25 -8.42
CA LYS A 157 -10.56 0.10 -8.69
C LYS A 157 -9.87 -0.89 -9.63
N LEU A 158 -10.12 -2.19 -9.43
CA LEU A 158 -9.63 -3.24 -10.34
C LEU A 158 -10.23 -3.08 -11.73
N SER A 159 -11.52 -2.73 -11.82
CA SER A 159 -12.20 -2.44 -13.07
C SER A 159 -11.59 -1.27 -13.82
N ASP A 160 -11.26 -0.17 -13.12
CA ASP A 160 -10.58 0.98 -13.70
C ASP A 160 -9.19 0.57 -14.27
N SER A 161 -8.47 -0.31 -13.56
CA SER A 161 -7.16 -0.83 -14.01
C SER A 161 -7.32 -1.75 -15.22
N ALA A 162 -8.31 -2.64 -15.22
CA ALA A 162 -8.63 -3.50 -16.35
C ALA A 162 -8.98 -2.69 -17.62
N ALA A 163 -9.89 -1.72 -17.48
CA ALA A 163 -10.27 -0.84 -18.58
C ALA A 163 -9.07 -0.08 -19.15
N LYS A 164 -8.16 0.37 -18.29
CA LYS A 164 -6.93 1.06 -18.70
C LYS A 164 -5.96 0.13 -19.42
N ALA A 165 -5.83 -1.12 -18.98
CA ALA A 165 -5.01 -2.13 -19.65
C ALA A 165 -5.56 -2.43 -21.05
N VAL A 166 -6.87 -2.63 -21.18
CA VAL A 166 -7.54 -2.81 -22.47
C VAL A 166 -7.34 -1.60 -23.38
N TYR A 167 -7.54 -0.39 -22.86
CA TYR A 167 -7.31 0.86 -23.59
C TYR A 167 -5.86 0.96 -24.13
N ASN A 168 -4.88 0.63 -23.29
CA ASN A 168 -3.47 0.67 -23.70
C ASN A 168 -3.16 -0.36 -24.80
N ARG A 169 -3.69 -1.57 -24.69
CA ARG A 169 -3.52 -2.62 -25.72
C ARG A 169 -4.17 -2.23 -27.04
N ILE A 170 -5.36 -1.62 -26.99
CA ILE A 170 -6.04 -1.11 -28.19
C ILE A 170 -5.24 0.00 -28.85
N ASN A 171 -4.74 0.96 -28.07
CA ASN A 171 -3.86 2.01 -28.63
C ASN A 171 -2.64 1.43 -29.31
N ALA A 172 -2.07 0.38 -28.76
CA ALA A 172 -0.97 -0.35 -29.36
C ALA A 172 -1.28 -0.87 -30.76
N LYS A 173 -2.41 -1.56 -30.89
CA LYS A 173 -2.88 -2.09 -32.16
C LYS A 173 -3.17 -0.99 -33.17
N ILE A 174 -3.72 0.14 -32.71
CA ILE A 174 -3.98 1.31 -33.56
C ILE A 174 -2.67 1.90 -34.07
N VAL A 175 -1.65 2.02 -33.23
CA VAL A 175 -0.32 2.50 -33.65
C VAL A 175 0.26 1.57 -34.70
N GLN A 176 0.22 0.25 -34.52
CA GLN A 176 0.67 -0.73 -35.50
C GLN A 176 -0.06 -0.59 -36.85
N PHE A 177 -1.39 -0.38 -36.81
CA PHE A 177 -2.16 -0.12 -38.03
C PHE A 177 -1.74 1.18 -38.74
N ILE A 178 -1.48 2.25 -37.97
CA ILE A 178 -1.03 3.53 -38.50
C ILE A 178 0.32 3.37 -39.23
N ASP A 179 1.22 2.57 -38.65
CA ASP A 179 2.55 2.33 -39.23
C ASP A 179 2.45 1.57 -40.56
N VAL A 180 1.65 0.49 -40.60
CA VAL A 180 1.40 -0.25 -41.85
C VAL A 180 0.79 0.66 -42.91
N ALA A 181 -0.18 1.50 -42.54
CA ALA A 181 -0.79 2.47 -43.44
C ALA A 181 0.21 3.54 -43.93
N ALA A 182 1.13 3.97 -43.09
CA ALA A 182 2.20 4.91 -43.45
C ALA A 182 3.19 4.28 -44.45
N TYR A 183 3.54 2.99 -44.27
CA TYR A 183 4.41 2.24 -45.18
C TYR A 183 3.78 2.02 -46.55
N SER A 184 2.49 1.69 -46.62
CA SER A 184 1.75 1.58 -47.88
C SER A 184 1.76 2.89 -48.64
N LYS A 185 1.58 4.03 -47.96
CA LYS A 185 1.72 5.39 -48.56
C LYS A 185 3.13 5.70 -49.04
N LEU A 186 4.18 5.13 -48.40
CA LEU A 186 5.54 5.22 -48.87
C LEU A 186 5.73 4.49 -50.24
N GLY A 187 5.05 3.35 -50.42
CA GLY A 187 5.02 2.60 -51.69
C GLY A 187 4.39 3.42 -52.82
N ASP A 188 3.28 4.12 -52.53
CA ASP A 188 2.66 5.06 -53.51
C ASP A 188 3.60 6.22 -53.85
N LEU A 189 4.32 6.74 -52.85
CA LEU A 189 5.32 7.80 -53.02
C LEU A 189 6.48 7.31 -53.89
N GLN A 190 6.91 6.06 -53.75
CA GLN A 190 7.93 5.41 -54.55
C GLN A 190 7.52 5.33 -56.03
N SER A 191 6.25 4.99 -56.27
CA SER A 191 5.68 4.96 -57.64
C SER A 191 5.63 6.37 -58.27
N ALA A 192 5.29 7.38 -57.44
CA ALA A 192 5.28 8.79 -57.86
C ALA A 192 6.69 9.34 -58.13
N LEU A 193 7.71 8.92 -57.37
CA LEU A 193 9.11 9.26 -57.60
C LEU A 193 9.66 8.60 -58.90
N SER A 194 9.25 7.36 -59.15
CA SER A 194 9.60 6.64 -60.41
C SER A 194 9.06 7.35 -61.64
N SER A 195 7.84 7.90 -61.56
CA SER A 195 7.23 8.72 -62.64
C SER A 195 7.82 10.13 -62.68
N GLY A 196 8.38 10.62 -61.57
CA GLY A 196 8.97 11.97 -61.46
C GLY A 196 10.42 12.08 -61.93
N ALA A 197 11.04 11.02 -62.49
CA ALA A 197 12.40 11.03 -62.99
C ALA A 197 12.60 12.08 -64.10
N GLY A 198 11.53 12.46 -64.82
CA GLY A 198 11.52 13.59 -65.78
C GLY A 198 11.52 14.98 -65.13
N GLN A 199 11.20 15.09 -63.82
CA GLN A 199 11.19 16.35 -63.07
C GLN A 199 12.50 16.61 -62.31
N LEU A 200 13.51 15.76 -62.49
CA LEU A 200 14.75 15.73 -61.71
C LEU A 200 15.60 17.01 -61.84
N SER A 201 15.49 17.76 -62.97
CA SER A 201 16.12 19.07 -63.10
C SER A 201 15.54 20.12 -62.11
N SER A 202 14.23 20.02 -61.82
CA SER A 202 13.58 20.84 -60.80
C SER A 202 13.89 20.29 -59.37
N GLY A 203 14.15 18.99 -59.23
CA GLY A 203 14.50 18.31 -57.99
C GLY A 203 15.84 18.70 -57.38
N ALA A 204 16.81 19.14 -58.25
CA ALA A 204 18.11 19.62 -57.76
C ALA A 204 18.00 20.94 -56.97
N VAL A 205 17.13 21.84 -57.44
CA VAL A 205 16.84 23.10 -56.76
C VAL A 205 16.03 22.81 -55.48
N GLN A 206 15.10 21.84 -55.53
CA GLN A 206 14.34 21.39 -54.37
C GLN A 206 15.23 20.65 -53.34
N LEU A 207 16.25 19.90 -53.81
CA LEU A 207 17.19 19.21 -52.92
C LEU A 207 18.07 20.19 -52.14
N SER A 208 18.55 21.27 -52.81
CA SER A 208 19.27 22.35 -52.13
C SER A 208 18.38 23.09 -51.12
N SER A 209 17.10 23.30 -51.47
CA SER A 209 16.11 23.84 -50.54
C SER A 209 15.81 22.85 -49.38
N GLY A 210 15.74 21.54 -49.69
CA GLY A 210 15.57 20.48 -48.69
C GLY A 210 16.74 20.37 -47.71
N ALA A 211 17.98 20.54 -48.19
CA ALA A 211 19.17 20.56 -47.34
C ALA A 211 19.17 21.75 -46.36
N SER A 212 18.71 22.90 -46.83
CA SER A 212 18.52 24.09 -45.99
C SER A 212 17.40 23.88 -44.96
N GLN A 213 16.33 23.17 -45.33
CA GLN A 213 15.28 22.80 -44.40
C GLN A 213 15.73 21.75 -43.37
N VAL A 214 16.57 20.77 -43.78
CA VAL A 214 17.19 19.81 -42.87
C VAL A 214 18.09 20.53 -41.86
N SER A 215 18.90 21.49 -42.29
CA SER A 215 19.73 22.33 -41.41
C SER A 215 18.86 23.10 -40.38
N SER A 216 17.72 23.62 -40.84
CA SER A 216 16.73 24.26 -39.95
C SER A 216 16.07 23.24 -38.98
N GLY A 217 15.71 22.06 -39.48
CA GLY A 217 15.15 20.97 -38.67
C GLY A 217 16.14 20.44 -37.60
N VAL A 218 17.42 20.34 -37.97
CA VAL A 218 18.50 19.98 -37.03
C VAL A 218 18.62 21.03 -35.92
N SER A 219 18.47 22.31 -36.24
CA SER A 219 18.45 23.37 -35.24
C SER A 219 17.27 23.22 -34.27
N GLN A 220 16.10 22.80 -34.76
CA GLN A 220 14.94 22.50 -33.95
C GLN A 220 15.12 21.22 -33.09
N VAL A 221 15.70 20.16 -33.69
CA VAL A 221 16.03 18.92 -32.93
C VAL A 221 17.04 19.23 -31.84
N LYS A 222 18.05 20.04 -32.11
CA LYS A 222 19.01 20.52 -31.12
C LYS A 222 18.32 21.30 -29.98
N SER A 223 17.37 22.17 -30.34
CA SER A 223 16.56 22.90 -29.39
C SER A 223 15.68 21.93 -28.56
N GLY A 224 15.02 21.00 -29.24
CA GLY A 224 14.21 19.96 -28.55
C GLY A 224 15.04 19.04 -27.66
N ALA A 225 16.20 18.62 -28.10
CA ALA A 225 17.14 17.83 -27.30
C ALA A 225 17.62 18.59 -26.05
N SER A 226 17.84 19.89 -26.17
CA SER A 226 18.18 20.74 -25.03
C SER A 226 17.03 20.85 -24.03
N GLN A 227 15.79 20.92 -24.54
CA GLN A 227 14.59 20.89 -23.69
C GLN A 227 14.43 19.54 -23.00
N VAL A 228 14.62 18.42 -23.70
CA VAL A 228 14.59 17.07 -23.14
C VAL A 228 15.64 16.92 -22.05
N LYS A 229 16.87 17.39 -22.27
CA LYS A 229 17.93 17.40 -21.27
C LYS A 229 17.55 18.22 -20.03
N SER A 230 16.95 19.40 -20.25
CA SER A 230 16.45 20.23 -19.15
C SER A 230 15.32 19.53 -18.38
N GLY A 231 14.36 18.92 -19.11
CA GLY A 231 13.28 18.12 -18.51
C GLY A 231 13.80 16.91 -17.75
N ALA A 232 14.77 16.20 -18.30
CA ALA A 232 15.43 15.08 -17.61
C ALA A 232 16.14 15.53 -16.32
N SER A 233 16.78 16.71 -16.34
CA SER A 233 17.37 17.31 -15.13
C SER A 233 16.31 17.67 -14.09
N GLN A 234 15.15 18.16 -14.52
CA GLN A 234 14.02 18.43 -13.62
C GLN A 234 13.46 17.12 -13.03
N VAL A 235 13.31 16.07 -13.84
CA VAL A 235 12.90 14.73 -13.38
C VAL A 235 13.91 14.19 -12.36
N THR A 236 15.21 14.31 -12.64
CA THR A 236 16.26 13.89 -11.70
C THR A 236 16.17 14.67 -10.37
N SER A 237 15.96 15.98 -10.45
CA SER A 237 15.79 16.81 -9.25
C SER A 237 14.52 16.43 -8.48
N GLY A 238 13.41 16.20 -9.19
CA GLY A 238 12.15 15.73 -8.58
C GLY A 238 12.28 14.35 -7.97
N ALA A 239 12.99 13.44 -8.64
CA ALA A 239 13.29 12.11 -8.12
C ALA A 239 14.14 12.17 -6.83
N SER A 240 15.14 13.05 -6.78
CA SER A 240 15.96 13.27 -5.58
C SER A 240 15.14 13.83 -4.41
N GLN A 241 14.20 14.73 -4.69
CA GLN A 241 13.27 15.24 -3.67
C GLN A 241 12.33 14.13 -3.16
N LEU A 242 11.83 13.27 -4.07
CA LEU A 242 10.99 12.14 -3.73
C LEU A 242 11.74 11.11 -2.89
N GLU A 243 12.99 10.80 -3.25
CA GLU A 243 13.88 9.93 -2.47
C GLU A 243 14.11 10.48 -1.05
N TYR A 244 14.39 11.77 -0.95
CA TYR A 244 14.54 12.44 0.35
C TYR A 244 13.24 12.37 1.18
N GLY A 245 12.09 12.67 0.57
CA GLY A 245 10.78 12.56 1.22
C GLY A 245 10.46 11.13 1.66
N ALA A 246 10.74 10.15 0.82
CA ALA A 246 10.57 8.74 1.13
C ALA A 246 11.46 8.30 2.32
N SER A 247 12.70 8.80 2.37
CA SER A 247 13.63 8.55 3.49
C SER A 247 13.12 9.14 4.81
N GLN A 248 12.50 10.33 4.75
CA GLN A 248 11.87 10.93 5.94
C GLN A 248 10.66 10.13 6.42
N VAL A 249 9.78 9.69 5.49
CA VAL A 249 8.63 8.83 5.81
C VAL A 249 9.10 7.51 6.42
N SER A 250 10.14 6.91 5.85
CA SER A 250 10.74 5.67 6.37
C SER A 250 11.27 5.86 7.81
N SER A 251 11.99 6.95 8.06
CA SER A 251 12.49 7.29 9.40
C SER A 251 11.35 7.53 10.40
N GLY A 252 10.34 8.30 10.01
CA GLY A 252 9.16 8.55 10.85
C GLY A 252 8.38 7.28 11.16
N SER A 253 8.20 6.41 10.17
CA SER A 253 7.56 5.10 10.33
C SER A 253 8.34 4.19 11.30
N SER A 254 9.67 4.26 11.25
CA SER A 254 10.54 3.53 12.18
C SER A 254 10.37 3.98 13.62
N GLN A 255 10.24 5.29 13.83
CA GLN A 255 9.98 5.86 15.15
C GLN A 255 8.61 5.43 15.70
N ILE A 256 7.56 5.43 14.87
CA ILE A 256 6.21 4.97 15.23
C ILE A 256 6.22 3.49 15.65
N SER A 257 6.90 2.62 14.89
CA SER A 257 7.00 1.20 15.20
C SER A 257 7.69 0.95 16.56
N SER A 258 8.74 1.69 16.85
CA SER A 258 9.45 1.62 18.13
C SER A 258 8.53 1.98 19.31
N SER A 259 7.79 3.08 19.18
CA SER A 259 6.86 3.53 20.23
C SER A 259 5.70 2.56 20.42
N ALA A 260 5.16 1.99 19.34
CA ALA A 260 4.10 0.97 19.41
C ALA A 260 4.58 -0.29 20.15
N ASN A 261 5.82 -0.70 19.96
CA ASN A 261 6.39 -1.85 20.67
C ASN A 261 6.55 -1.58 22.18
N GLN A 262 6.90 -0.34 22.55
CA GLN A 262 6.96 0.05 23.97
C GLN A 262 5.57 0.02 24.63
N VAL A 263 4.54 0.53 23.93
CA VAL A 263 3.14 0.47 24.38
C VAL A 263 2.70 -0.98 24.56
N SER A 264 2.99 -1.86 23.61
CA SER A 264 2.65 -3.28 23.69
C SER A 264 3.30 -3.97 24.89
N SER A 265 4.58 -3.68 25.15
CA SER A 265 5.30 -4.23 26.30
C SER A 265 4.68 -3.76 27.62
N GLY A 266 4.38 -2.47 27.72
CA GLY A 266 3.72 -1.92 28.91
C GLY A 266 2.33 -2.49 29.15
N ALA A 267 1.53 -2.60 28.09
CA ALA A 267 0.21 -3.19 28.14
C ALA A 267 0.25 -4.67 28.60
N SER A 268 1.26 -5.41 28.15
CA SER A 268 1.46 -6.82 28.57
C SER A 268 1.86 -6.93 30.05
N GLN A 269 2.65 -5.98 30.56
CA GLN A 269 2.95 -5.91 32.01
C GLN A 269 1.70 -5.61 32.83
N VAL A 270 0.88 -4.66 32.39
CA VAL A 270 -0.40 -4.32 33.01
C VAL A 270 -1.33 -5.53 33.05
N GLN A 271 -1.47 -6.24 31.93
CA GLN A 271 -2.29 -7.45 31.83
C GLN A 271 -1.82 -8.54 32.80
N SER A 272 -0.50 -8.76 32.87
CA SER A 272 0.09 -9.74 33.79
C SER A 272 -0.23 -9.41 35.25
N SER A 273 -0.05 -8.15 35.63
CA SER A 273 -0.34 -7.68 36.99
C SER A 273 -1.83 -7.79 37.34
N ALA A 274 -2.71 -7.45 36.39
CA ALA A 274 -4.16 -7.57 36.58
C ALA A 274 -4.60 -9.04 36.70
N LYS A 275 -3.98 -9.96 35.95
CA LYS A 275 -4.22 -11.41 36.07
C LYS A 275 -3.73 -11.96 37.43
N GLN A 276 -2.56 -11.52 37.89
CA GLN A 276 -2.03 -11.90 39.21
C GLN A 276 -2.95 -11.44 40.31
N LEU A 277 -3.50 -10.22 40.20
CA LEU A 277 -4.49 -9.73 41.16
C LEU A 277 -5.76 -10.58 41.14
N ASP A 278 -6.29 -10.91 39.96
CA ASP A 278 -7.46 -11.78 39.82
C ASP A 278 -7.23 -13.20 40.40
N GLN A 279 -6.04 -13.74 40.19
CA GLN A 279 -5.64 -15.05 40.74
C GLN A 279 -5.40 -15.02 42.27
N ALA A 280 -4.94 -13.88 42.79
CA ALA A 280 -4.66 -13.72 44.21
C ALA A 280 -5.92 -13.46 45.06
N VAL A 281 -7.05 -13.09 44.42
CA VAL A 281 -8.30 -12.73 45.11
C VAL A 281 -9.32 -13.84 44.97
N ASP A 282 -9.64 -14.50 46.06
CA ASP A 282 -10.76 -15.46 46.15
C ASP A 282 -12.08 -14.68 46.25
N VAL A 283 -12.77 -14.56 45.12
CA VAL A 283 -14.00 -13.74 45.00
C VAL A 283 -15.11 -14.20 45.91
N ASP A 284 -15.20 -15.52 46.19
CA ASP A 284 -16.25 -16.11 47.04
C ASP A 284 -16.06 -15.84 48.53
N LYS A 285 -14.85 -15.41 48.92
CA LYS A 285 -14.51 -15.06 50.32
C LYS A 285 -14.46 -13.56 50.59
N LEU A 286 -14.77 -12.72 49.59
CA LEU A 286 -14.74 -11.27 49.76
C LEU A 286 -15.90 -10.78 50.60
N PRO A 287 -15.64 -9.94 51.61
CA PRO A 287 -16.64 -9.56 52.62
C PRO A 287 -17.64 -8.50 52.17
N SER A 288 -17.48 -7.93 50.97
CA SER A 288 -18.39 -6.92 50.43
C SER A 288 -18.50 -6.99 48.91
N ASP A 289 -19.63 -6.52 48.36
CA ASP A 289 -19.88 -6.45 46.91
C ASP A 289 -18.95 -5.44 46.23
N GLU A 290 -18.47 -4.43 46.92
CA GLU A 290 -17.46 -3.46 46.44
C GLU A 290 -16.12 -4.15 46.13
N LEU A 291 -15.69 -5.07 46.97
CA LEU A 291 -14.48 -5.86 46.76
C LEU A 291 -14.62 -6.84 45.56
N LYS A 292 -15.81 -7.41 45.38
CA LYS A 292 -16.11 -8.20 44.16
C LYS A 292 -16.07 -7.36 42.91
N GLN A 293 -16.49 -6.08 42.97
CA GLN A 293 -16.38 -5.14 41.87
C GLN A 293 -14.91 -4.82 41.55
N VAL A 294 -14.03 -4.70 42.56
CA VAL A 294 -12.59 -4.50 42.33
C VAL A 294 -11.99 -5.67 41.54
N VAL A 295 -12.32 -6.90 41.90
CA VAL A 295 -11.87 -8.10 41.19
C VAL A 295 -12.44 -8.15 39.77
N SER A 296 -13.72 -7.81 39.59
CA SER A 296 -14.32 -7.69 38.25
C SER A 296 -13.64 -6.60 37.43
N GLY A 297 -13.29 -5.47 38.04
CA GLY A 297 -12.54 -4.39 37.38
C GLY A 297 -11.13 -4.81 36.98
N SER A 298 -10.44 -5.61 37.79
CA SER A 298 -9.12 -6.13 37.43
C SER A 298 -9.17 -7.09 36.25
N LYS A 299 -10.23 -7.90 36.14
CA LYS A 299 -10.46 -8.76 34.96
C LYS A 299 -10.72 -7.93 33.69
N GLN A 300 -11.55 -6.90 33.83
CA GLN A 300 -11.79 -5.97 32.72
C GLN A 300 -10.51 -5.24 32.31
N LEU A 301 -9.68 -4.81 33.25
CA LEU A 301 -8.40 -4.18 33.01
C LEU A 301 -7.41 -5.12 32.32
N ALA A 302 -7.34 -6.39 32.74
CA ALA A 302 -6.49 -7.38 32.09
C ALA A 302 -6.91 -7.61 30.62
N ASN A 303 -8.21 -7.68 30.34
CA ASN A 303 -8.72 -7.82 28.98
C ASN A 303 -8.43 -6.59 28.14
N ALA A 304 -8.78 -5.39 28.62
CA ALA A 304 -8.51 -4.15 27.92
C ALA A 304 -7.00 -3.92 27.66
N SER A 305 -6.15 -4.36 28.59
CA SER A 305 -4.69 -4.29 28.44
C SER A 305 -4.18 -5.30 27.41
N SER A 306 -4.81 -6.46 27.30
CA SER A 306 -4.53 -7.44 26.22
C SER A 306 -4.93 -6.91 24.85
N ASP A 307 -6.07 -6.26 24.75
CA ASP A 307 -6.55 -5.62 23.52
C ASP A 307 -5.63 -4.48 23.10
N LEU A 308 -5.16 -3.67 24.05
CA LEU A 308 -4.20 -2.60 23.81
C LEU A 308 -2.86 -3.15 23.31
N ALA A 309 -2.34 -4.20 23.90
CA ALA A 309 -1.10 -4.84 23.44
C ALA A 309 -1.27 -5.38 22.01
N GLY A 310 -2.41 -5.99 21.72
CA GLY A 310 -2.78 -6.47 20.39
C GLY A 310 -2.82 -5.34 19.35
N ALA A 311 -3.53 -4.29 19.65
CA ALA A 311 -3.64 -3.11 18.78
C ALA A 311 -2.29 -2.40 18.58
N SER A 312 -1.45 -2.31 19.62
CA SER A 312 -0.11 -1.75 19.52
C SER A 312 0.83 -2.58 18.62
N SER A 313 0.73 -3.90 18.69
CA SER A 313 1.46 -4.80 17.80
C SER A 313 1.04 -4.64 16.34
N GLN A 314 -0.25 -4.48 16.07
CA GLN A 314 -0.75 -4.20 14.71
C GLN A 314 -0.26 -2.84 14.19
N LEU A 315 -0.20 -1.81 15.04
CA LEU A 315 0.36 -0.51 14.69
C LEU A 315 1.85 -0.62 14.32
N ALA A 316 2.64 -1.33 15.10
CA ALA A 316 4.06 -1.57 14.79
C ALA A 316 4.25 -2.28 13.44
N GLN A 317 3.42 -3.28 13.16
CA GLN A 317 3.45 -3.99 11.87
C GLN A 317 3.05 -3.10 10.70
N GLY A 318 2.00 -2.30 10.85
CA GLY A 318 1.56 -1.35 9.83
C GLY A 318 2.63 -0.29 9.54
N SER A 319 3.27 0.21 10.58
CA SER A 319 4.36 1.18 10.47
C SER A 319 5.59 0.57 9.76
N SER A 320 5.93 -0.69 10.05
CA SER A 320 7.02 -1.40 9.35
C SER A 320 6.71 -1.58 7.85
N LYS A 321 5.45 -1.87 7.51
CA LYS A 321 5.02 -1.91 6.10
C LYS A 321 5.19 -0.57 5.40
N LEU A 322 4.79 0.51 6.06
CA LEU A 322 4.92 1.86 5.50
C LEU A 322 6.38 2.22 5.24
N ALA A 323 7.27 1.92 6.18
CA ALA A 323 8.71 2.14 6.01
C ALA A 323 9.28 1.40 4.79
N ASN A 324 8.93 0.12 4.65
CA ASN A 324 9.37 -0.68 3.50
C ASN A 324 8.82 -0.15 2.16
N SER A 325 7.56 0.28 2.14
CA SER A 325 6.97 0.91 0.95
C SER A 325 7.67 2.22 0.60
N SER A 326 8.07 3.01 1.60
CA SER A 326 8.83 4.25 1.41
C SER A 326 10.22 4.00 0.85
N VAL A 327 10.90 2.94 1.31
CA VAL A 327 12.19 2.52 0.72
C VAL A 327 11.99 2.08 -0.73
N GLY A 328 10.93 1.32 -1.02
CA GLY A 328 10.59 0.96 -2.40
C GLY A 328 10.36 2.18 -3.28
N LEU A 329 9.68 3.20 -2.75
CA LEU A 329 9.43 4.47 -3.45
C LEU A 329 10.73 5.25 -3.70
N ALA A 330 11.63 5.34 -2.71
CA ALA A 330 12.95 5.97 -2.85
C ALA A 330 13.78 5.29 -3.95
N ASN A 331 13.80 3.96 -3.95
CA ASN A 331 14.52 3.20 -4.98
C ASN A 331 13.90 3.37 -6.37
N GLY A 332 12.56 3.43 -6.44
CA GLY A 332 11.85 3.78 -7.67
C GLY A 332 12.22 5.17 -8.18
N ALA A 333 12.31 6.14 -7.29
CA ALA A 333 12.74 7.51 -7.60
C ALA A 333 14.19 7.56 -8.10
N SER A 334 15.11 6.84 -7.46
CA SER A 334 16.50 6.72 -7.91
C SER A 334 16.61 6.06 -9.30
N SER A 335 15.80 5.02 -9.53
CA SER A 335 15.73 4.37 -10.86
C SER A 335 15.18 5.33 -11.94
N LEU A 336 14.16 6.12 -11.59
CA LEU A 336 13.60 7.16 -12.46
C LEU A 336 14.63 8.25 -12.77
N ALA A 337 15.40 8.69 -11.76
CA ALA A 337 16.49 9.66 -11.95
C ALA A 337 17.57 9.11 -12.88
N GLY A 338 17.95 7.82 -12.70
CA GLY A 338 18.88 7.13 -13.58
C GLY A 338 18.37 7.04 -15.02
N GLY A 339 17.11 6.67 -15.20
CA GLY A 339 16.46 6.64 -16.51
C GLY A 339 16.38 8.03 -17.15
N ALA A 340 16.06 9.07 -16.37
CA ALA A 340 16.04 10.45 -16.84
C ALA A 340 17.44 10.92 -17.30
N SER A 341 18.50 10.55 -16.56
CA SER A 341 19.88 10.84 -16.94
C SER A 341 20.24 10.17 -18.26
N GLN A 342 19.88 8.89 -18.46
CA GLN A 342 20.09 8.19 -19.72
C GLN A 342 19.35 8.85 -20.89
N VAL A 343 18.12 9.32 -20.65
CA VAL A 343 17.34 10.08 -21.65
C VAL A 343 18.03 11.40 -21.98
N ALA A 344 18.58 12.10 -20.99
CA ALA A 344 19.32 13.35 -21.20
C ALA A 344 20.59 13.13 -22.00
N ASP A 345 21.32 12.04 -21.70
CA ASP A 345 22.53 11.66 -22.45
C ASP A 345 22.20 11.24 -23.87
N GLY A 346 21.16 10.41 -24.05
CA GLY A 346 20.65 10.03 -25.38
C GLY A 346 20.19 11.23 -26.21
N SER A 347 19.54 12.22 -25.56
CA SER A 347 19.14 13.48 -26.19
C SER A 347 20.35 14.32 -26.62
N SER A 348 21.40 14.34 -25.78
CA SER A 348 22.64 15.04 -26.13
C SER A 348 23.33 14.37 -27.34
N GLN A 349 23.39 13.04 -27.36
CA GLN A 349 23.91 12.27 -28.49
C GLN A 349 23.07 12.45 -29.76
N LEU A 350 21.71 12.50 -29.59
CA LEU A 350 20.81 12.77 -30.70
C LEU A 350 21.04 14.17 -31.28
N ALA A 351 21.24 15.17 -30.41
CA ALA A 351 21.55 16.55 -30.87
C ALA A 351 22.88 16.62 -31.62
N GLU A 352 23.93 15.95 -31.12
CA GLU A 352 25.25 15.87 -31.78
C GLU A 352 25.17 15.09 -33.08
N GLY A 353 24.47 13.94 -33.07
CA GLY A 353 24.22 13.16 -34.30
C GLY A 353 23.42 13.93 -35.34
N SER A 354 22.46 14.75 -34.87
CA SER A 354 21.68 15.62 -35.76
C SER A 354 22.53 16.73 -36.40
N VAL A 355 23.46 17.32 -35.64
CA VAL A 355 24.40 18.31 -36.19
C VAL A 355 25.33 17.65 -37.22
N SER A 356 25.80 16.44 -36.92
CA SER A 356 26.61 15.66 -37.87
C SER A 356 25.81 15.28 -39.12
N LEU A 357 24.52 14.94 -38.94
CA LEU A 357 23.60 14.67 -40.05
C LEU A 357 23.32 15.92 -40.88
N ALA A 358 23.18 17.10 -40.27
CA ALA A 358 23.02 18.37 -41.02
C ALA A 358 24.24 18.68 -41.87
N ALA A 359 25.44 18.57 -41.29
CA ALA A 359 26.69 18.78 -42.02
C ALA A 359 26.84 17.74 -43.14
N GLY A 360 26.48 16.46 -42.85
CA GLY A 360 26.47 15.41 -43.88
C GLY A 360 25.41 15.63 -44.97
N SER A 361 24.22 16.15 -44.59
CA SER A 361 23.15 16.47 -45.55
C SER A 361 23.51 17.64 -46.44
N GLU A 362 24.18 18.68 -45.92
CA GLU A 362 24.66 19.82 -46.66
C GLU A 362 25.78 19.41 -47.63
N LEU A 363 26.72 18.56 -47.16
CA LEU A 363 27.76 17.98 -48.01
C LEU A 363 27.16 17.06 -49.08
N LEU A 364 26.15 16.26 -48.71
CA LEU A 364 25.43 15.38 -49.63
C LEU A 364 24.61 16.19 -50.64
N ALA A 365 23.92 17.27 -50.21
CA ALA A 365 23.16 18.14 -51.10
C ALA A 365 24.06 18.84 -52.11
N ASN A 366 25.22 19.32 -51.69
CA ASN A 366 26.23 19.94 -52.59
C ASN A 366 26.82 18.88 -53.50
N SER A 367 27.14 17.69 -53.02
CA SER A 367 27.66 16.59 -53.84
C SER A 367 26.59 16.02 -54.76
N ALA A 368 25.32 15.92 -54.31
CA ALA A 368 24.22 15.45 -55.14
C ALA A 368 23.80 16.49 -56.21
N ALA A 369 23.90 17.80 -55.92
CA ALA A 369 23.68 18.82 -56.93
C ALA A 369 24.71 18.68 -58.12
N TYR A 370 25.92 18.28 -57.77
CA TYR A 370 26.95 17.96 -58.82
C TYR A 370 26.71 16.58 -59.48
N ALA A 371 26.28 15.57 -58.67
CA ALA A 371 26.02 14.22 -59.18
C ALA A 371 24.72 14.14 -60.01
N LEU A 372 23.71 14.98 -59.71
CA LEU A 372 22.41 14.98 -60.37
C LEU A 372 22.55 15.51 -61.83
N PHE A 373 23.47 16.39 -62.06
CA PHE A 373 23.82 16.81 -63.47
C PHE A 373 24.42 15.64 -64.29
N ALA A 374 25.14 14.73 -63.61
CA ALA A 374 25.67 13.51 -64.20
C ALA A 374 24.65 12.33 -64.16
N ALA A 375 23.71 12.33 -63.27
CA ALA A 375 22.80 11.19 -63.05
C ALA A 375 21.46 11.30 -63.77
N SER A 376 21.13 12.42 -64.42
CA SER A 376 19.91 12.50 -65.25
C SER A 376 19.91 11.47 -66.39
N SER A 377 21.06 10.93 -66.76
CA SER A 377 21.22 9.83 -67.73
C SER A 377 21.35 8.43 -67.04
N ALA A 378 21.65 8.38 -65.73
CA ALA A 378 21.81 7.10 -64.98
C ALA A 378 20.56 6.68 -64.22
N LEU A 379 19.55 7.58 -64.03
CA LEU A 379 18.39 7.33 -63.16
C LEU A 379 17.34 6.39 -63.78
N SER A 380 17.35 6.13 -65.08
CA SER A 380 16.54 5.08 -65.70
C SER A 380 16.96 3.65 -65.26
N GLY A 381 18.18 3.52 -64.67
CA GLY A 381 18.68 2.26 -64.14
C GLY A 381 18.45 2.06 -62.59
N ALA A 382 18.15 3.15 -61.91
CA ALA A 382 18.09 3.11 -60.41
C ALA A 382 16.71 2.81 -59.84
N SER A 383 15.63 2.77 -60.65
CA SER A 383 14.29 2.35 -60.17
C SER A 383 14.24 0.89 -59.72
N GLY A 384 15.26 0.09 -60.05
CA GLY A 384 15.41 -1.29 -59.62
C GLY A 384 16.09 -1.49 -58.25
N SER A 385 16.73 -0.43 -57.71
CA SER A 385 17.53 -0.57 -56.48
C SER A 385 16.77 -0.15 -55.22
N LEU A 386 15.58 0.44 -55.36
CA LEU A 386 14.77 0.83 -54.20
C LEU A 386 13.92 -0.32 -53.60
N SER A 387 13.87 -1.47 -54.31
CA SER A 387 13.23 -2.70 -53.77
C SER A 387 13.96 -3.30 -52.55
N GLY A 388 15.15 -2.77 -52.20
CA GLY A 388 15.92 -3.22 -51.05
C GLY A 388 15.46 -2.64 -49.69
N ILE A 389 14.60 -1.62 -49.70
CA ILE A 389 14.09 -1.02 -48.45
C ILE A 389 12.81 -1.73 -47.98
N THR A 390 12.11 -2.45 -48.88
CA THR A 390 10.90 -3.22 -48.54
C THR A 390 11.17 -4.58 -47.89
N GLY A 391 12.42 -4.89 -47.53
CA GLY A 391 12.83 -6.13 -46.88
C GLY A 391 12.90 -6.08 -45.33
N VAL A 392 12.57 -4.94 -44.75
CA VAL A 392 12.50 -4.87 -43.29
C VAL A 392 11.15 -5.40 -42.83
N ASN A 393 11.17 -6.35 -41.87
CA ASN A 393 9.97 -6.99 -41.35
C ASN A 393 9.09 -5.92 -40.69
N GLU A 394 7.93 -5.64 -41.31
CA GLU A 394 6.98 -4.63 -40.86
C GLU A 394 6.55 -4.82 -39.40
N THR A 395 6.55 -6.09 -38.94
CA THR A 395 6.20 -6.45 -37.57
C THR A 395 7.27 -6.02 -36.56
N GLU A 396 8.55 -6.15 -36.86
CA GLU A 396 9.64 -5.74 -35.96
C GLU A 396 9.74 -4.21 -35.80
N ILE A 397 9.42 -3.47 -36.84
CA ILE A 397 9.38 -2.00 -36.75
C ILE A 397 8.16 -1.55 -35.95
N GLY A 398 7.00 -2.17 -36.19
CA GLY A 398 5.78 -1.90 -35.41
C GLY A 398 6.00 -2.15 -33.92
N ASP A 399 6.63 -3.24 -33.56
CA ASP A 399 6.94 -3.58 -32.17
C ASP A 399 7.93 -2.59 -31.52
N TYR A 400 8.95 -2.12 -32.29
CA TYR A 400 9.92 -1.14 -31.80
C TYR A 400 9.30 0.26 -31.59
N ILE A 401 8.43 0.69 -32.49
CA ILE A 401 7.74 2.00 -32.38
C ILE A 401 6.70 1.94 -31.26
N TYR A 402 6.07 0.77 -31.08
CA TYR A 402 5.10 0.55 -30.00
C TYR A 402 5.72 0.64 -28.61
N ALA A 403 6.88 0.04 -28.39
CA ALA A 403 7.53 0.01 -27.08
C ALA A 403 9.04 0.31 -27.17
N PRO A 404 9.42 1.57 -27.54
CA PRO A 404 10.83 1.95 -27.66
C PRO A 404 11.56 1.98 -26.31
N VAL A 405 10.80 1.91 -25.20
CA VAL A 405 11.32 1.85 -23.83
C VAL A 405 10.74 0.63 -23.14
N THR A 406 11.58 -0.26 -22.71
CA THR A 406 11.21 -1.39 -21.85
C THR A 406 11.36 -0.99 -20.38
N LEU A 407 10.33 -1.24 -19.58
CA LEU A 407 10.40 -1.11 -18.13
C LEU A 407 11.11 -2.35 -17.58
N SER A 408 12.29 -2.15 -16.98
CA SER A 408 12.90 -3.20 -16.15
C SER A 408 12.46 -2.96 -14.71
N GLU A 409 11.64 -3.85 -14.17
CA GLU A 409 11.19 -3.80 -12.79
C GLU A 409 12.14 -4.64 -11.93
N GLU A 410 12.70 -4.02 -10.90
CA GLU A 410 13.45 -4.71 -9.86
C GLU A 410 12.67 -4.60 -8.56
N GLU A 411 12.09 -5.69 -8.12
CA GLU A 411 11.36 -5.76 -6.86
C GLU A 411 12.34 -5.81 -5.69
N LEU A 412 12.34 -4.76 -4.88
CA LEU A 412 13.05 -4.74 -3.61
C LEU A 412 12.08 -5.19 -2.51
N TYR A 413 12.45 -6.25 -1.79
CA TYR A 413 11.60 -6.87 -0.78
C TYR A 413 10.29 -7.44 -1.37
N PRO A 414 10.37 -8.41 -2.30
CA PRO A 414 9.19 -9.03 -2.88
C PRO A 414 8.32 -9.68 -1.81
N VAL A 415 7.02 -9.56 -1.97
CA VAL A 415 6.03 -10.16 -1.06
C VAL A 415 5.18 -11.15 -1.85
N ASP A 416 5.15 -12.40 -1.36
CA ASP A 416 4.51 -13.52 -2.08
C ASP A 416 3.01 -13.35 -2.30
N ASN A 417 2.33 -12.65 -1.39
CA ASN A 417 0.88 -12.43 -1.45
C ASN A 417 0.44 -11.22 -0.62
N TYR A 418 -0.71 -10.65 -0.97
CA TYR A 418 -1.27 -9.49 -0.30
C TYR A 418 -1.62 -9.75 1.17
N GLY A 419 -2.00 -10.99 1.53
CA GLY A 419 -2.23 -11.37 2.93
C GLY A 419 -1.00 -11.17 3.80
N SER A 420 0.18 -11.55 3.31
CA SER A 420 1.46 -11.30 3.99
C SER A 420 1.79 -9.81 4.08
N GLU A 421 1.46 -9.03 3.05
CA GLU A 421 1.66 -7.58 3.02
C GLU A 421 0.83 -6.85 4.10
N VAL A 422 -0.43 -7.27 4.29
CA VAL A 422 -1.35 -6.66 5.28
C VAL A 422 -1.26 -7.29 6.67
N ALA A 423 -0.66 -8.48 6.80
CA ALA A 423 -0.56 -9.20 8.07
C ALA A 423 0.02 -8.36 9.22
N PRO A 424 1.12 -7.59 9.04
CA PRO A 424 1.63 -6.71 10.07
C PRO A 424 0.59 -5.75 10.62
N PHE A 425 -0.27 -5.17 9.78
CA PHE A 425 -1.34 -4.28 10.21
C PHE A 425 -2.37 -5.00 11.08
N TYR A 426 -2.90 -6.14 10.61
CA TYR A 426 -3.96 -6.85 11.34
C TYR A 426 -3.46 -7.47 12.64
N ILE A 427 -2.21 -7.96 12.68
CA ILE A 427 -1.60 -8.49 13.89
C ILE A 427 -1.43 -7.39 14.94
N VAL A 428 -0.91 -6.22 14.56
CA VAL A 428 -0.75 -5.08 15.47
C VAL A 428 -2.10 -4.55 15.95
N LEU A 429 -3.09 -4.49 15.06
CA LEU A 429 -4.45 -4.11 15.43
C LEU A 429 -5.05 -5.09 16.45
N SER A 430 -4.89 -6.40 16.23
CA SER A 430 -5.40 -7.40 17.17
C SER A 430 -4.78 -7.27 18.57
N MET A 431 -3.49 -6.93 18.64
CA MET A 431 -2.80 -6.71 19.92
C MET A 431 -3.33 -5.49 20.68
N TRP A 432 -3.66 -4.40 19.97
CA TRP A 432 -4.31 -3.25 20.60
C TRP A 432 -5.73 -3.60 21.08
N VAL A 433 -6.50 -4.25 20.21
CA VAL A 433 -7.87 -4.70 20.54
C VAL A 433 -7.84 -5.69 21.71
N GLY A 434 -6.89 -6.63 21.72
CA GLY A 434 -6.68 -7.56 22.82
C GLY A 434 -6.39 -6.85 24.15
N ALA A 435 -5.44 -5.91 24.14
CA ALA A 435 -5.15 -5.10 25.31
C ALA A 435 -6.37 -4.32 25.80
N LEU A 436 -7.17 -3.77 24.88
CA LEU A 436 -8.38 -3.03 25.19
C LEU A 436 -9.45 -3.95 25.82
N ILE A 437 -9.75 -5.10 25.19
CA ILE A 437 -10.72 -6.07 25.71
C ILE A 437 -10.31 -6.54 27.11
N THR A 438 -9.03 -6.88 27.27
CA THR A 438 -8.48 -7.27 28.58
C THR A 438 -8.68 -6.18 29.63
N CYS A 439 -8.42 -4.92 29.30
CA CYS A 439 -8.66 -3.79 30.22
C CYS A 439 -10.14 -3.47 30.46
N VAL A 440 -11.03 -3.83 29.54
CA VAL A 440 -12.49 -3.68 29.73
C VAL A 440 -13.04 -4.79 30.62
N MET A 441 -12.59 -6.02 30.42
CA MET A 441 -13.12 -7.21 31.09
C MET A 441 -12.51 -7.43 32.48
N LEU A 442 -11.23 -7.13 32.67
CA LEU A 442 -10.55 -7.32 33.94
C LEU A 442 -10.49 -6.02 34.75
N ARG A 443 -10.65 -6.17 36.09
CA ARG A 443 -10.60 -5.03 37.01
C ARG A 443 -9.15 -4.59 37.26
N THR A 444 -8.85 -3.33 37.01
CA THR A 444 -7.53 -2.72 37.31
C THR A 444 -7.27 -2.50 38.79
N GLY A 445 -8.32 -2.53 39.60
CA GLY A 445 -8.26 -2.31 41.05
C GLY A 445 -8.09 -0.84 41.43
N GLN A 446 -8.80 -0.45 42.50
CA GLN A 446 -8.66 0.85 43.15
C GLN A 446 -8.13 0.63 44.57
N SER A 447 -7.34 1.59 45.09
CA SER A 447 -6.76 1.51 46.43
C SER A 447 -7.75 1.91 47.52
N THR A 448 -8.82 2.61 47.15
CA THR A 448 -9.84 3.10 48.10
C THR A 448 -10.55 1.94 48.77
N GLY A 449 -10.55 1.91 50.11
CA GLY A 449 -11.14 0.82 50.91
C GLY A 449 -10.29 -0.46 51.01
N THR A 450 -9.03 -0.44 50.53
CA THR A 450 -8.07 -1.56 50.63
C THR A 450 -6.89 -1.23 51.55
N GLU A 451 -6.16 -2.28 52.00
CA GLU A 451 -4.89 -2.11 52.75
C GLU A 451 -3.71 -1.68 51.86
N PHE A 452 -3.94 -1.56 50.57
CA PHE A 452 -2.89 -1.33 49.55
C PHE A 452 -2.86 0.13 49.09
N THR A 453 -1.67 0.64 48.86
CA THR A 453 -1.46 1.98 48.25
C THR A 453 -1.80 1.98 46.76
N PRO A 454 -2.12 3.14 46.16
CA PRO A 454 -2.41 3.23 44.72
C PRO A 454 -1.30 2.64 43.83
N SER A 455 -0.04 2.83 44.19
CA SER A 455 1.10 2.27 43.46
C SER A 455 1.24 0.76 43.62
N GLU A 456 1.04 0.23 44.84
CA GLU A 456 1.04 -1.23 45.07
C GLU A 456 -0.08 -1.90 44.26
N MET A 457 -1.25 -1.28 44.23
CA MET A 457 -2.38 -1.75 43.46
C MET A 457 -2.06 -1.71 41.94
N TYR A 458 -1.45 -0.62 41.47
CA TYR A 458 -1.06 -0.48 40.08
C TYR A 458 -0.09 -1.60 39.65
N TYR A 459 1.02 -1.77 40.36
CA TYR A 459 2.02 -2.77 40.02
C TYR A 459 1.55 -4.21 40.27
N GLY A 460 0.80 -4.43 41.35
CA GLY A 460 0.28 -5.75 41.70
C GLY A 460 -0.69 -6.28 40.65
N LYS A 461 -1.56 -5.42 40.14
CA LYS A 461 -2.51 -5.79 39.08
C LYS A 461 -1.88 -5.89 37.71
N MET A 462 -0.92 -5.02 37.38
CA MET A 462 -0.26 -4.95 36.09
C MET A 462 0.29 -6.30 35.62
N PHE A 463 0.80 -7.13 36.54
CA PHE A 463 1.37 -8.43 36.21
C PHE A 463 0.40 -9.35 35.45
N LEU A 464 -0.85 -9.43 35.92
CA LEU A 464 -1.87 -10.28 35.27
C LEU A 464 -2.14 -9.81 33.83
N PHE A 465 -2.21 -8.50 33.62
CA PHE A 465 -2.43 -7.92 32.28
C PHE A 465 -1.27 -8.22 31.33
N LEU A 466 -0.02 -8.10 31.81
CA LEU A 466 1.15 -8.43 30.99
C LEU A 466 1.20 -9.92 30.62
N VAL A 467 0.80 -10.82 31.53
CA VAL A 467 0.69 -12.25 31.23
C VAL A 467 -0.37 -12.48 30.16
N MET A 468 -1.52 -11.80 30.24
CA MET A 468 -2.55 -11.89 29.20
C MET A 468 -2.03 -11.43 27.83
N ALA A 469 -1.32 -10.31 27.76
CA ALA A 469 -0.71 -9.84 26.50
C ALA A 469 0.23 -10.89 25.89
N ILE A 470 1.06 -11.52 26.71
CA ILE A 470 1.95 -12.59 26.25
C ILE A 470 1.14 -13.76 25.68
N LEU A 471 0.11 -14.20 26.38
CA LEU A 471 -0.71 -15.35 25.96
C LEU A 471 -1.48 -15.04 24.66
N GLU A 472 -2.10 -13.87 24.54
CA GLU A 472 -2.80 -13.43 23.33
C GLU A 472 -1.85 -13.34 22.14
N THR A 473 -0.67 -12.74 22.35
CA THR A 473 0.36 -12.65 21.30
C THR A 473 0.84 -14.02 20.88
N THR A 474 0.98 -14.95 21.84
CA THR A 474 1.36 -16.34 21.53
C THR A 474 0.34 -16.99 20.60
N VAL A 475 -0.96 -16.84 20.90
CA VAL A 475 -2.03 -17.39 20.05
C VAL A 475 -2.01 -16.75 18.65
N THR A 476 -1.83 -15.42 18.60
CA THR A 476 -1.73 -14.69 17.32
C THR A 476 -0.53 -15.16 16.48
N LEU A 477 0.63 -15.31 17.11
CA LEU A 477 1.84 -15.78 16.44
C LEU A 477 1.71 -17.22 15.93
N ILE A 478 1.13 -18.12 16.75
CA ILE A 478 0.84 -19.50 16.30
C ILE A 478 -0.05 -19.47 15.06
N GLY A 479 -1.11 -18.67 15.08
CA GLY A 479 -1.98 -18.51 13.90
C GLY A 479 -1.26 -17.92 12.69
N ALA A 480 -0.41 -16.92 12.88
CA ALA A 480 0.38 -16.31 11.81
C ALA A 480 1.33 -17.34 11.15
N PHE A 481 1.97 -18.19 11.96
CA PHE A 481 2.81 -19.27 11.45
C PHE A 481 2.00 -20.38 10.75
N ILE A 482 0.80 -20.70 11.22
CA ILE A 482 -0.11 -21.66 10.57
C ILE A 482 -0.56 -21.13 9.21
N LEU A 483 -0.85 -19.85 9.10
CA LEU A 483 -1.21 -19.18 7.84
C LEU A 483 -0.03 -19.04 6.88
N GLN A 484 1.19 -19.35 7.32
CA GLN A 484 2.41 -19.25 6.52
C GLN A 484 2.63 -17.84 5.93
N ILE A 485 2.34 -16.80 6.71
CA ILE A 485 2.67 -15.44 6.29
C ILE A 485 4.18 -15.32 6.07
N GLN A 486 4.56 -14.53 5.09
CA GLN A 486 5.98 -14.30 4.80
C GLN A 486 6.67 -13.58 5.98
N ILE A 487 7.75 -14.17 6.49
CA ILE A 487 8.53 -13.64 7.61
C ILE A 487 10.02 -13.78 7.30
N SER A 488 10.67 -12.66 6.96
CA SER A 488 12.10 -12.63 6.63
C SER A 488 13.00 -12.88 7.85
N ASN A 489 12.61 -12.41 9.04
CA ASN A 489 13.38 -12.60 10.26
C ASN A 489 12.47 -13.07 11.41
N PRO A 490 12.29 -14.41 11.57
CA PRO A 490 11.34 -14.97 12.55
C PRO A 490 11.65 -14.59 14.00
N LEU A 491 12.92 -14.57 14.39
CA LEU A 491 13.30 -14.22 15.77
C LEU A 491 12.97 -12.76 16.09
N LEU A 492 13.31 -11.86 15.17
CA LEU A 492 13.03 -10.44 15.32
C LEU A 492 11.52 -10.17 15.27
N PHE A 493 10.80 -10.90 14.43
CA PHE A 493 9.33 -10.82 14.32
C PHE A 493 8.65 -11.20 15.64
N VAL A 494 9.02 -12.34 16.21
CA VAL A 494 8.48 -12.81 17.49
C VAL A 494 8.83 -11.84 18.61
N PHE A 495 10.09 -11.38 18.68
CA PHE A 495 10.51 -10.37 19.65
C PHE A 495 9.69 -9.08 19.51
N SER A 496 9.56 -8.59 18.28
CA SER A 496 8.79 -7.37 17.99
C SER A 496 7.34 -7.51 18.40
N ALA A 497 6.71 -8.65 18.09
CA ALA A 497 5.33 -8.92 18.44
C ALA A 497 5.10 -8.87 19.95
N TYR A 498 5.91 -9.57 20.75
CA TYR A 498 5.80 -9.51 22.21
C TYR A 498 6.10 -8.13 22.77
N PHE A 499 7.11 -7.47 22.23
CA PHE A 499 7.46 -6.11 22.65
C PHE A 499 6.29 -5.13 22.40
N ILE A 500 5.69 -5.17 21.21
CA ILE A 500 4.52 -4.35 20.85
C ILE A 500 3.35 -4.65 21.78
N ALA A 501 3.03 -5.93 21.99
CA ALA A 501 1.93 -6.36 22.85
C ALA A 501 2.09 -5.86 24.28
N LEU A 502 3.31 -5.96 24.84
CA LEU A 502 3.62 -5.47 26.19
C LEU A 502 3.50 -3.96 26.29
N VAL A 503 3.97 -3.22 25.29
CA VAL A 503 3.84 -1.76 25.24
C VAL A 503 2.37 -1.35 25.15
N PHE A 504 1.58 -1.98 24.29
CA PHE A 504 0.16 -1.69 24.13
C PHE A 504 -0.63 -1.98 25.39
N MET A 505 -0.34 -3.14 26.01
CA MET A 505 -0.96 -3.49 27.27
C MET A 505 -0.59 -2.49 28.37
N LEU A 506 0.67 -2.04 28.45
CA LEU A 506 1.07 -1.02 29.41
C LEU A 506 0.31 0.29 29.19
N ILE A 507 0.17 0.74 27.95
CA ILE A 507 -0.56 1.98 27.63
C ILE A 507 -2.04 1.85 28.01
N CYS A 508 -2.74 0.80 27.55
CA CYS A 508 -4.16 0.59 27.86
C CYS A 508 -4.39 0.41 29.35
N TYR A 509 -3.57 -0.42 30.02
CA TYR A 509 -3.67 -0.60 31.47
C TYR A 509 -3.44 0.70 32.23
N SER A 510 -2.41 1.46 31.85
CA SER A 510 -2.09 2.74 32.47
C SER A 510 -3.25 3.73 32.38
N LEU A 511 -3.85 3.87 31.19
CA LEU A 511 -5.01 4.73 30.98
C LEU A 511 -6.20 4.29 31.83
N VAL A 512 -6.51 2.99 31.83
CA VAL A 512 -7.68 2.47 32.55
C VAL A 512 -7.44 2.44 34.07
N SER A 513 -6.24 2.09 34.50
CA SER A 513 -5.90 2.07 35.92
C SER A 513 -5.86 3.47 36.54
N ALA A 514 -5.47 4.49 35.76
CA ALA A 514 -5.39 5.88 36.23
C ALA A 514 -6.75 6.61 36.16
N LEU A 515 -7.56 6.35 35.14
CA LEU A 515 -8.76 7.12 34.80
C LEU A 515 -10.07 6.31 34.90
N GLY A 516 -10.00 5.01 35.24
CA GLY A 516 -11.18 4.14 35.35
C GLY A 516 -11.97 4.05 34.04
N GLN A 517 -13.28 4.24 34.09
CA GLN A 517 -14.17 4.16 32.92
C GLN A 517 -13.84 5.22 31.85
N LEU A 518 -13.38 6.42 32.26
CA LEU A 518 -12.93 7.43 31.30
C LEU A 518 -11.68 6.95 30.52
N GLY A 519 -10.77 6.24 31.19
CA GLY A 519 -9.59 5.65 30.55
C GLY A 519 -9.96 4.63 29.48
N LYS A 520 -11.00 3.82 29.70
CA LYS A 520 -11.55 2.90 28.70
C LYS A 520 -12.06 3.66 27.47
N GLY A 521 -12.86 4.70 27.70
CA GLY A 521 -13.38 5.56 26.62
C GLY A 521 -12.27 6.18 25.79
N ILE A 522 -11.22 6.72 26.43
CA ILE A 522 -10.06 7.31 25.76
C ILE A 522 -9.33 6.26 24.92
N ALA A 523 -9.10 5.05 25.46
CA ALA A 523 -8.41 3.99 24.74
C ALA A 523 -9.22 3.50 23.51
N VAL A 524 -10.55 3.48 23.60
CA VAL A 524 -11.44 3.17 22.46
C VAL A 524 -11.40 4.28 21.41
N ILE A 525 -11.52 5.54 21.81
CA ILE A 525 -11.44 6.68 20.89
C ILE A 525 -10.07 6.67 20.19
N TRP A 526 -9.01 6.43 20.92
CA TRP A 526 -7.67 6.34 20.35
C TRP A 526 -7.54 5.19 19.35
N LEU A 527 -8.16 4.03 19.61
CA LEU A 527 -8.25 2.92 18.65
C LEU A 527 -8.87 3.36 17.33
N VAL A 528 -9.98 4.11 17.36
CA VAL A 528 -10.66 4.60 16.14
C VAL A 528 -9.71 5.46 15.29
N PHE A 529 -8.99 6.39 15.93
CA PHE A 529 -7.98 7.18 15.24
C PHE A 529 -6.84 6.33 14.68
N GLN A 530 -6.39 5.33 15.43
CA GLN A 530 -5.29 4.45 15.02
C GLN A 530 -5.68 3.58 13.81
N ILE A 531 -6.88 3.02 13.77
CA ILE A 531 -7.34 2.21 12.63
C ILE A 531 -7.30 3.04 11.34
N SER A 532 -7.77 4.29 11.41
CA SER A 532 -7.86 5.16 10.24
C SER A 532 -6.57 5.91 9.92
N GLY A 533 -5.72 6.17 10.90
CA GLY A 533 -4.61 7.12 10.79
C GLY A 533 -3.21 6.51 10.77
N THR A 534 -3.06 5.20 10.79
CA THR A 534 -1.73 4.55 10.85
C THR A 534 -1.04 4.37 9.51
N GLY A 535 -1.75 4.54 8.41
CA GLY A 535 -1.19 4.21 7.09
C GLY A 535 -0.95 2.70 6.87
N GLY A 536 -1.65 1.84 7.64
CA GLY A 536 -1.42 0.39 7.61
C GLY A 536 -1.86 -0.29 6.32
N ILE A 537 -2.98 0.15 5.74
CA ILE A 537 -3.54 -0.37 4.49
C ILE A 537 -3.32 0.64 3.36
N TYR A 538 -3.59 1.90 3.61
CA TYR A 538 -3.40 2.97 2.64
C TYR A 538 -2.26 3.90 3.08
N PRO A 539 -1.44 4.42 2.15
CA PRO A 539 -0.42 5.41 2.47
C PRO A 539 -1.01 6.60 3.23
N ILE A 540 -0.34 7.02 4.32
CA ILE A 540 -0.85 8.12 5.17
C ILE A 540 -1.02 9.43 4.40
N GLN A 541 -0.26 9.63 3.33
CA GLN A 541 -0.33 10.80 2.44
C GLN A 541 -1.68 10.92 1.72
N LEU A 542 -2.43 9.81 1.58
CA LEU A 542 -3.76 9.80 0.98
C LEU A 542 -4.86 10.15 1.99
N MET A 543 -4.52 10.26 3.27
CA MET A 543 -5.47 10.58 4.32
C MET A 543 -5.60 12.08 4.52
N GLY A 544 -6.67 12.51 5.18
CA GLY A 544 -6.87 13.91 5.51
C GLY A 544 -5.77 14.47 6.44
N ASN A 545 -5.49 15.76 6.34
CA ASN A 545 -4.40 16.45 7.05
C ASN A 545 -4.38 16.21 8.57
N ILE A 546 -5.55 16.05 9.19
CA ILE A 546 -5.67 15.76 10.63
C ILE A 546 -5.04 14.42 10.96
N LEU A 547 -5.37 13.36 10.19
CA LEU A 547 -4.82 12.02 10.41
C LEU A 547 -3.32 11.98 10.15
N GLN A 548 -2.84 12.68 9.11
CA GLN A 548 -1.41 12.81 8.85
C GLN A 548 -0.65 13.44 10.02
N SER A 549 -1.21 14.49 10.61
CA SER A 549 -0.58 15.20 11.74
C SER A 549 -0.57 14.37 13.03
N VAL A 550 -1.58 13.54 13.26
CA VAL A 550 -1.72 12.72 14.48
C VAL A 550 -1.01 11.37 14.35
N SER A 551 -0.81 10.85 13.14
CA SER A 551 -0.20 9.55 12.87
C SER A 551 1.14 9.31 13.59
N PRO A 552 2.09 10.27 13.66
CA PRO A 552 3.36 10.08 14.38
C PRO A 552 3.20 9.84 15.90
N PHE A 553 2.05 10.23 16.46
CA PHE A 553 1.73 10.04 17.88
C PHE A 553 0.92 8.77 18.14
N MET A 554 0.64 7.99 17.12
CA MET A 554 -0.13 6.75 17.24
C MET A 554 0.80 5.56 17.51
N PRO A 555 0.65 4.87 18.65
CA PRO A 555 1.45 3.69 18.96
C PRO A 555 1.40 2.60 17.88
N MET A 556 0.22 2.38 17.26
CA MET A 556 0.06 1.38 16.20
C MET A 556 0.91 1.70 14.96
N THR A 557 1.09 2.97 14.61
CA THR A 557 1.92 3.36 13.45
C THR A 557 3.34 2.80 13.59
N HIS A 558 3.94 2.98 14.77
CA HIS A 558 5.29 2.46 15.07
C HIS A 558 5.30 0.94 15.24
N GLY A 559 4.25 0.35 15.83
CA GLY A 559 4.08 -1.09 15.94
C GLY A 559 4.03 -1.77 14.57
N ILE A 560 3.26 -1.23 13.64
CA ILE A 560 3.15 -1.71 12.28
C ILE A 560 4.51 -1.62 11.57
N THR A 561 5.22 -0.51 11.69
CA THR A 561 6.56 -0.37 11.11
C THR A 561 7.51 -1.44 11.67
N LEU A 562 7.55 -1.61 12.98
CA LEU A 562 8.46 -2.57 13.61
C LEU A 562 8.19 -4.01 13.14
N LEU A 563 6.92 -4.39 13.06
CA LEU A 563 6.57 -5.75 12.64
C LEU A 563 6.78 -5.95 11.14
N ARG A 564 6.55 -4.91 10.34
CA ARG A 564 6.78 -4.91 8.89
C ARG A 564 8.26 -5.05 8.56
N GLU A 565 9.14 -4.30 9.24
CA GLU A 565 10.59 -4.42 9.09
C GLU A 565 11.09 -5.84 9.43
N SER A 566 10.51 -6.48 10.42
CA SER A 566 10.89 -7.85 10.79
C SER A 566 10.29 -8.92 9.88
N ALA A 567 9.12 -8.65 9.26
CA ALA A 567 8.42 -9.62 8.41
C ALA A 567 8.86 -9.54 6.95
N LEU A 568 8.95 -8.35 6.36
CA LEU A 568 9.04 -8.19 4.90
C LEU A 568 10.43 -7.71 4.43
N GLY A 569 11.33 -7.38 5.34
CA GLY A 569 12.69 -6.94 5.01
C GLY A 569 13.16 -5.87 5.98
N LEU A 570 14.38 -6.02 6.50
CA LEU A 570 14.88 -5.26 7.64
C LEU A 570 15.72 -4.05 7.21
N VAL A 571 15.27 -2.88 7.59
CA VAL A 571 16.05 -1.64 7.56
C VAL A 571 16.25 -1.17 8.98
N TRP A 572 17.47 -1.33 9.53
CA TRP A 572 17.76 -1.08 10.94
C TRP A 572 17.42 0.34 11.42
N SER A 573 17.62 1.37 10.59
CA SER A 573 17.26 2.75 10.95
C SER A 573 15.77 2.90 11.26
N ASN A 574 14.91 2.24 10.46
CA ASN A 574 13.47 2.26 10.58
C ASN A 574 13.01 1.49 11.83
N TYR A 575 13.61 0.30 12.00
CA TYR A 575 13.32 -0.57 13.13
C TYR A 575 13.66 0.10 14.44
N ILE A 576 14.92 0.57 14.61
CA ILE A 576 15.40 1.18 15.87
C ILE A 576 14.64 2.48 16.15
N GLY A 577 14.39 3.31 15.14
CA GLY A 577 13.63 4.54 15.32
C GLY A 577 12.24 4.27 15.89
N SER A 578 11.48 3.34 15.30
CA SER A 578 10.14 2.96 15.76
C SER A 578 10.19 2.28 17.14
N PHE A 579 11.21 1.46 17.40
CA PHE A 579 11.42 0.82 18.69
C PHE A 579 11.61 1.85 19.82
N LEU A 580 12.46 2.85 19.61
CA LEU A 580 12.73 3.90 20.60
C LEU A 580 11.51 4.78 20.86
N ILE A 581 10.72 5.09 19.83
CA ILE A 581 9.50 5.88 20.02
C ILE A 581 8.46 5.10 20.82
N LEU A 582 8.28 3.80 20.57
CA LEU A 582 7.39 2.97 21.38
C LEU A 582 7.83 2.90 22.84
N ILE A 583 9.14 2.79 23.12
CA ILE A 583 9.68 2.89 24.48
C ILE A 583 9.32 4.25 25.10
N ALA A 584 9.55 5.32 24.39
CA ALA A 584 9.24 6.65 24.90
C ALA A 584 7.76 6.82 25.22
N MET A 585 6.86 6.37 24.33
CA MET A 585 5.41 6.40 24.56
C MET A 585 5.00 5.56 25.77
N ALA A 586 5.57 4.36 25.93
CA ALA A 586 5.30 3.50 27.09
C ALA A 586 5.75 4.15 28.41
N VAL A 587 6.97 4.69 28.43
CA VAL A 587 7.53 5.35 29.62
C VAL A 587 6.71 6.59 29.98
N ILE A 588 6.39 7.42 29.01
CA ILE A 588 5.57 8.62 29.24
C ILE A 588 4.19 8.23 29.81
N THR A 589 3.53 7.26 29.19
CA THR A 589 2.19 6.83 29.66
C THR A 589 2.26 6.18 31.03
N TRP A 590 3.29 5.37 31.29
CA TRP A 590 3.52 4.76 32.59
C TRP A 590 3.74 5.81 33.68
N VAL A 591 4.65 6.76 33.47
CA VAL A 591 4.94 7.82 34.44
C VAL A 591 3.69 8.65 34.73
N LEU A 592 2.98 9.08 33.66
CA LEU A 592 1.74 9.84 33.80
C LEU A 592 0.68 9.05 34.57
N ALA A 593 0.51 7.76 34.27
CA ALA A 593 -0.48 6.92 34.95
C ALA A 593 -0.18 6.75 36.44
N VAL A 594 1.07 6.50 36.82
CA VAL A 594 1.46 6.38 38.23
C VAL A 594 1.20 7.70 38.97
N VAL A 595 1.57 8.83 38.39
CA VAL A 595 1.33 10.15 38.98
C VAL A 595 -0.16 10.44 39.09
N ILE A 596 -0.92 10.25 38.01
CA ILE A 596 -2.37 10.51 37.99
C ILE A 596 -3.09 9.61 38.99
N LYS A 597 -2.75 8.31 39.05
CA LYS A 597 -3.39 7.35 39.95
C LYS A 597 -3.22 7.74 41.43
N MET A 598 -2.09 8.30 41.80
CA MET A 598 -1.86 8.78 43.17
C MET A 598 -2.86 9.87 43.60
N PHE A 599 -3.34 10.69 42.64
CA PHE A 599 -4.25 11.80 42.90
C PHE A 599 -5.71 11.48 42.53
N ALA A 600 -5.92 10.63 41.53
CA ALA A 600 -7.24 10.38 40.91
C ALA A 600 -7.99 9.18 41.49
N ASP A 601 -7.32 8.28 42.26
CA ASP A 601 -7.93 7.02 42.70
C ASP A 601 -9.25 7.23 43.52
N LYS A 602 -9.30 8.27 44.33
CA LYS A 602 -10.51 8.65 45.07
C LYS A 602 -11.63 9.20 44.18
N ARG A 603 -11.25 9.96 43.10
CA ARG A 603 -12.23 10.52 42.17
C ARG A 603 -12.76 9.45 41.22
N ALA A 604 -11.90 8.55 40.78
CA ALA A 604 -12.29 7.41 39.97
C ALA A 604 -13.29 6.50 40.70
N HIS A 605 -13.06 6.24 42.02
CA HIS A 605 -13.99 5.48 42.86
C HIS A 605 -15.34 6.21 42.95
N TRP A 606 -15.36 7.49 43.27
CA TRP A 606 -16.58 8.28 43.33
C TRP A 606 -17.36 8.28 42.02
N PHE A 607 -16.66 8.37 40.88
CA PHE A 607 -17.27 8.34 39.57
C PHE A 607 -17.88 6.96 39.25
N GLU A 608 -17.20 5.86 39.60
CA GLU A 608 -17.73 4.50 39.43
C GLU A 608 -18.96 4.28 40.35
N GLU A 609 -18.92 4.76 41.60
CA GLU A 609 -20.04 4.71 42.50
C GLU A 609 -21.28 5.41 41.94
N LYS A 610 -21.07 6.61 41.34
CA LYS A 610 -22.14 7.37 40.69
C LYS A 610 -22.68 6.72 39.43
N LEU A 611 -21.83 6.06 38.65
CA LEU A 611 -22.27 5.29 37.48
C LEU A 611 -23.09 4.07 37.89
N ASN A 612 -22.69 3.38 38.97
CA ASN A 612 -23.41 2.21 39.51
C ASN A 612 -24.76 2.59 40.12
N GLU A 613 -24.95 3.84 40.64
CA GLU A 613 -26.25 4.36 41.08
C GLU A 613 -27.27 4.46 39.92
N THR A 614 -26.84 4.46 38.67
CA THR A 614 -27.74 4.63 37.52
C THR A 614 -28.30 3.33 36.96
N ASP A 615 -27.93 2.15 37.48
CA ASP A 615 -28.27 0.79 36.97
C ASP A 615 -28.02 0.59 35.43
N LEU A 616 -27.38 1.57 34.77
CA LEU A 616 -27.12 1.55 33.33
C LEU A 616 -25.77 0.90 32.98
N PHE A 617 -24.89 0.76 33.95
CA PHE A 617 -23.51 0.26 33.73
C PHE A 617 -23.23 -0.86 34.77
N HIS A 618 -23.19 -2.09 34.30
CA HIS A 618 -22.80 -3.28 35.07
C HIS A 618 -21.40 -3.77 34.68
#